data_04c45711827907f13e10d096db03ad61
#
_entry.id   04c45711827907f13e10d096db03ad61
#
_cell.length_a   1.000
_cell.length_b   1.000
_cell.length_c   1.000
_cell.angle_alpha   90.00
_cell.angle_beta   90.00
_cell.angle_gamma   90.00
#
_symmetry.space_group_name_H-M   'P 1'
#
loop_
_entity.id
_entity.type
_entity.pdbx_description
1 polymer ?
#
loop_
_entity_poly.entity_id
_entity_poly.type
_entity_poly.pdbx_seq_one_letter_code
_entity_poly.pdbx_strand_id
1 'polypeptide(L)'
;MISSCFRKGVGNIIGKNVKIHENVRIGNNNRIFDGTTLYPNTVIGDNNVILNGNTIGEHPVNANENLVLFEKNYEKGVVIGSGNLFHVNNIIFAGIENPTRIGNHNKLLAENHIGHDTNIEDRVTIYPRCITGGYSALMSDSNMGFYSTIQQRKKLGNYSMLGAGNNASKDVFPFYIQVNNKYLRLNRHAIPDSLNVDAHDEALRSVAEKYRNMSLPGHVLSDSKLPKDIYDIVHNFVMYST
;
A
#
# COMPACT_ATOMS: atom_id res chain seq x y z
N MET A 1 7.54 -6.59 -25.96
CA MET A 1 7.88 -8.03 -26.14
C MET A 1 7.06 -8.80 -25.09
N ILE A 2 6.41 -9.87 -25.49
CA ILE A 2 5.61 -10.71 -24.56
C ILE A 2 6.33 -12.07 -24.48
N SER A 3 6.67 -12.49 -23.24
CA SER A 3 7.32 -13.78 -23.00
C SER A 3 6.40 -14.96 -23.35
N SER A 4 6.95 -16.05 -23.85
CA SER A 4 6.21 -17.28 -24.15
C SER A 4 5.68 -17.99 -22.90
N CYS A 5 6.20 -17.67 -21.72
CA CYS A 5 5.81 -18.30 -20.43
C CYS A 5 4.77 -17.52 -19.64
N PHE A 6 4.20 -16.47 -20.21
CA PHE A 6 3.18 -15.70 -19.53
C PHE A 6 1.79 -16.38 -19.61
N ARG A 7 1.02 -16.26 -18.56
CA ARG A 7 -0.36 -16.81 -18.49
C ARG A 7 -1.36 -15.69 -18.30
N LYS A 8 -2.42 -15.67 -19.10
CA LYS A 8 -3.52 -14.71 -18.97
C LYS A 8 -4.89 -15.41 -19.01
N GLY A 9 -5.83 -14.86 -18.24
CA GLY A 9 -7.24 -15.20 -18.32
C GLY A 9 -7.94 -14.59 -19.55
N VAL A 10 -9.25 -14.62 -19.54
CA VAL A 10 -10.12 -14.14 -20.63
C VAL A 10 -10.46 -12.66 -20.47
N GLY A 11 -10.92 -12.02 -21.56
CA GLY A 11 -11.45 -10.64 -21.54
C GLY A 11 -10.42 -9.53 -21.30
N ASN A 12 -9.13 -9.85 -21.32
CA ASN A 12 -8.07 -8.86 -21.11
C ASN A 12 -7.82 -8.00 -22.34
N ILE A 13 -7.70 -6.68 -22.14
CA ILE A 13 -7.28 -5.71 -23.16
C ILE A 13 -5.85 -5.28 -22.84
N ILE A 14 -4.94 -5.49 -23.78
CA ILE A 14 -3.53 -5.14 -23.65
C ILE A 14 -3.17 -4.14 -24.73
N GLY A 15 -2.67 -2.98 -24.31
CA GLY A 15 -2.32 -1.85 -25.16
C GLY A 15 -1.02 -2.07 -25.97
N LYS A 16 -0.63 -1.01 -26.68
CA LYS A 16 0.58 -1.03 -27.51
C LYS A 16 1.83 -0.91 -26.63
N ASN A 17 2.94 -1.50 -27.09
CA ASN A 17 4.23 -1.42 -26.42
C ASN A 17 4.23 -1.89 -24.94
N VAL A 18 3.25 -2.68 -24.54
CA VAL A 18 3.24 -3.34 -23.23
C VAL A 18 4.32 -4.43 -23.25
N LYS A 19 5.21 -4.41 -22.25
CA LYS A 19 6.24 -5.43 -22.05
C LYS A 19 5.78 -6.37 -20.95
N ILE A 20 5.76 -7.66 -21.23
CA ILE A 20 5.38 -8.70 -20.26
C ILE A 20 6.53 -9.72 -20.21
N HIS A 21 7.15 -9.79 -19.04
CA HIS A 21 8.27 -10.70 -18.80
C HIS A 21 7.80 -12.11 -18.42
N GLU A 22 8.76 -12.99 -18.12
CA GLU A 22 8.49 -14.38 -17.77
C GLU A 22 7.73 -14.53 -16.45
N ASN A 23 7.01 -15.63 -16.31
CA ASN A 23 6.24 -15.99 -15.12
C ASN A 23 5.15 -14.97 -14.70
N VAL A 24 4.82 -14.01 -15.56
CA VAL A 24 3.70 -13.09 -15.28
C VAL A 24 2.38 -13.85 -15.41
N ARG A 25 1.47 -13.64 -14.47
CA ARG A 25 0.11 -14.20 -14.47
C ARG A 25 -0.90 -13.07 -14.40
N ILE A 26 -1.86 -13.07 -15.30
CA ILE A 26 -2.91 -12.05 -15.36
C ILE A 26 -4.26 -12.76 -15.33
N GLY A 27 -5.12 -12.40 -14.39
CA GLY A 27 -6.49 -12.88 -14.28
C GLY A 27 -7.38 -12.42 -15.44
N ASN A 28 -8.65 -12.21 -15.18
CA ASN A 28 -9.65 -11.92 -16.20
C ASN A 28 -10.00 -10.42 -16.27
N ASN A 29 -10.47 -9.98 -17.43
CA ASN A 29 -11.08 -8.66 -17.65
C ASN A 29 -10.21 -7.47 -17.23
N ASN A 30 -8.89 -7.60 -17.27
CA ASN A 30 -7.98 -6.50 -16.97
C ASN A 30 -7.80 -5.62 -18.21
N ARG A 31 -7.58 -4.33 -17.99
CA ARG A 31 -7.20 -3.35 -19.02
C ARG A 31 -5.81 -2.82 -18.71
N ILE A 32 -4.83 -3.15 -19.54
CA ILE A 32 -3.44 -2.73 -19.38
C ILE A 32 -3.08 -1.86 -20.57
N PHE A 33 -2.80 -0.59 -20.31
CA PHE A 33 -2.61 0.41 -21.34
C PHE A 33 -1.15 0.57 -21.75
N ASP A 34 -0.95 1.40 -22.79
CA ASP A 34 0.28 1.51 -23.56
C ASP A 34 1.52 1.79 -22.70
N GLY A 35 2.64 1.18 -23.10
CA GLY A 35 3.95 1.42 -22.48
C GLY A 35 4.15 0.84 -21.09
N THR A 36 3.16 0.12 -20.54
CA THR A 36 3.30 -0.56 -19.25
C THR A 36 4.30 -1.70 -19.32
N THR A 37 5.13 -1.85 -18.30
CA THR A 37 6.05 -2.98 -18.14
C THR A 37 5.67 -3.82 -16.93
N LEU A 38 5.48 -5.11 -17.14
CA LEU A 38 5.23 -6.11 -16.09
C LEU A 38 6.49 -6.99 -15.99
N TYR A 39 7.18 -6.87 -14.87
CA TYR A 39 8.41 -7.62 -14.59
C TYR A 39 8.13 -9.05 -14.11
N PRO A 40 9.15 -9.91 -14.04
CA PRO A 40 8.99 -11.32 -13.71
C PRO A 40 8.25 -11.55 -12.38
N ASN A 41 7.54 -12.69 -12.31
CA ASN A 41 6.80 -13.14 -11.13
C ASN A 41 5.69 -12.18 -10.66
N THR A 42 5.25 -11.25 -11.51
CA THR A 42 4.09 -10.39 -11.24
C THR A 42 2.80 -11.19 -11.42
N VAL A 43 1.93 -11.14 -10.41
CA VAL A 43 0.61 -11.76 -10.41
C VAL A 43 -0.45 -10.68 -10.29
N ILE A 44 -1.41 -10.65 -11.21
CA ILE A 44 -2.49 -9.67 -11.27
C ILE A 44 -3.82 -10.43 -11.25
N GLY A 45 -4.72 -10.07 -10.33
CA GLY A 45 -6.08 -10.59 -10.23
C GLY A 45 -6.99 -10.12 -11.37
N ASP A 46 -8.26 -9.97 -11.10
CA ASP A 46 -9.29 -9.67 -12.09
C ASP A 46 -9.72 -8.21 -12.09
N ASN A 47 -10.26 -7.73 -13.21
CA ASN A 47 -10.94 -6.43 -13.33
C ASN A 47 -10.09 -5.21 -12.96
N ASN A 48 -8.77 -5.27 -13.11
CA ASN A 48 -7.90 -4.13 -12.86
C ASN A 48 -7.81 -3.22 -14.09
N VAL A 49 -7.66 -1.93 -13.85
CA VAL A 49 -7.36 -0.91 -14.87
C VAL A 49 -5.98 -0.34 -14.58
N ILE A 50 -5.03 -0.59 -15.48
CA ILE A 50 -3.64 -0.13 -15.38
C ILE A 50 -3.39 0.80 -16.55
N LEU A 51 -3.39 2.13 -16.29
CA LEU A 51 -3.20 3.14 -17.33
C LEU A 51 -1.74 3.18 -17.81
N ASN A 52 -1.43 4.13 -18.69
CA ASN A 52 -0.18 4.16 -19.44
C ASN A 52 1.08 4.26 -18.57
N GLY A 53 2.17 3.62 -19.02
CA GLY A 53 3.52 3.86 -18.52
C GLY A 53 3.82 3.33 -17.11
N ASN A 54 2.97 2.46 -16.57
CA ASN A 54 3.25 1.86 -15.26
C ASN A 54 4.39 0.85 -15.36
N THR A 55 5.25 0.82 -14.33
CA THR A 55 6.34 -0.14 -14.16
C THR A 55 6.04 -0.98 -12.92
N ILE A 56 5.76 -2.28 -13.11
CA ILE A 56 5.30 -3.15 -12.03
C ILE A 56 6.25 -4.32 -11.86
N GLY A 57 6.82 -4.45 -10.66
CA GLY A 57 7.79 -5.49 -10.33
C GLY A 57 9.23 -5.11 -10.66
N GLU A 58 9.54 -3.80 -10.74
CA GLU A 58 10.90 -3.31 -10.95
C GLU A 58 11.85 -3.83 -9.85
N HIS A 59 13.10 -4.02 -10.20
CA HIS A 59 14.10 -4.49 -9.27
C HIS A 59 14.39 -3.45 -8.18
N PRO A 60 14.25 -3.80 -6.89
CA PRO A 60 14.61 -2.90 -5.82
C PRO A 60 16.13 -2.71 -5.78
N VAL A 61 16.57 -1.47 -5.57
CA VAL A 61 18.00 -1.16 -5.38
C VAL A 61 18.30 -1.14 -3.89
N ASN A 62 19.21 -2.01 -3.45
CA ASN A 62 19.80 -1.91 -2.12
C ASN A 62 21.04 -1.02 -2.20
N ALA A 63 21.05 0.11 -1.51
CA ALA A 63 22.16 1.06 -1.50
C ALA A 63 23.50 0.46 -1.01
N ASN A 64 23.46 -0.67 -0.31
CA ASN A 64 24.64 -1.38 0.20
C ASN A 64 25.12 -2.49 -0.75
N GLU A 65 24.44 -2.74 -1.85
CA GLU A 65 24.83 -3.76 -2.83
C GLU A 65 25.51 -3.10 -4.03
N ASN A 66 26.66 -3.65 -4.44
CA ASN A 66 27.33 -3.22 -5.66
C ASN A 66 26.40 -3.45 -6.87
N LEU A 67 26.39 -2.51 -7.82
CA LEU A 67 25.60 -2.53 -9.07
C LEU A 67 25.68 -3.82 -9.91
N VAL A 68 26.60 -4.73 -9.59
CA VAL A 68 26.79 -6.01 -10.25
C VAL A 68 25.70 -7.05 -9.92
N LEU A 69 24.78 -6.74 -8.99
CA LEU A 69 23.76 -7.68 -8.51
C LEU A 69 22.43 -7.65 -9.28
N PHE A 70 22.40 -7.06 -10.48
CA PHE A 70 21.26 -7.21 -11.40
C PHE A 70 20.97 -8.67 -11.82
N GLU A 71 21.82 -9.62 -11.45
CA GLU A 71 21.64 -11.06 -11.74
C GLU A 71 20.91 -11.83 -10.63
N LYS A 72 20.62 -11.24 -9.47
CA LYS A 72 19.78 -11.91 -8.48
C LYS A 72 18.33 -11.91 -8.98
N ASN A 73 17.84 -13.09 -9.29
CA ASN A 73 16.43 -13.35 -9.51
C ASN A 73 15.63 -12.90 -8.29
N TYR A 74 14.97 -11.74 -8.37
CA TYR A 74 13.99 -11.31 -7.37
C TYR A 74 12.74 -12.19 -7.52
N GLU A 75 12.80 -13.36 -6.91
CA GLU A 75 11.77 -14.41 -7.04
C GLU A 75 10.43 -13.98 -6.45
N LYS A 76 10.41 -12.94 -5.63
CA LYS A 76 9.21 -12.58 -4.86
C LYS A 76 8.18 -11.80 -5.67
N GLY A 77 8.58 -11.00 -6.65
CA GLY A 77 7.68 -10.27 -7.54
C GLY A 77 6.70 -9.34 -6.84
N VAL A 78 5.57 -9.12 -7.51
CA VAL A 78 4.44 -8.31 -7.03
C VAL A 78 3.15 -9.11 -7.14
N VAL A 79 2.30 -9.05 -6.12
CA VAL A 79 0.97 -9.67 -6.12
C VAL A 79 -0.09 -8.59 -6.01
N ILE A 80 -0.93 -8.48 -7.02
CA ILE A 80 -2.03 -7.50 -7.11
C ILE A 80 -3.36 -8.26 -7.08
N GLY A 81 -4.27 -7.84 -6.22
CA GLY A 81 -5.64 -8.34 -6.16
C GLY A 81 -6.51 -7.84 -7.33
N SER A 82 -7.76 -7.61 -7.07
CA SER A 82 -8.77 -7.32 -8.09
C SER A 82 -9.40 -5.94 -7.95
N GLY A 83 -9.92 -5.39 -9.06
CA GLY A 83 -10.69 -4.14 -9.06
C GLY A 83 -9.86 -2.89 -8.81
N ASN A 84 -8.55 -2.93 -8.96
CA ASN A 84 -7.67 -1.80 -8.70
C ASN A 84 -7.58 -0.84 -9.90
N LEU A 85 -7.37 0.43 -9.62
CA LEU A 85 -7.03 1.47 -10.59
C LEU A 85 -5.59 1.94 -10.37
N PHE A 86 -4.73 1.72 -11.35
CA PHE A 86 -3.41 2.33 -11.44
C PHE A 86 -3.47 3.43 -12.49
N HIS A 87 -3.31 4.67 -12.07
CA HIS A 87 -3.19 5.80 -12.99
C HIS A 87 -1.79 5.76 -13.66
N VAL A 88 -1.37 6.80 -14.34
CA VAL A 88 -0.15 6.77 -15.16
C VAL A 88 1.14 6.78 -14.34
N ASN A 89 2.20 6.13 -14.88
CA ASN A 89 3.59 6.27 -14.45
C ASN A 89 3.87 5.90 -12.98
N ASN A 90 3.15 4.97 -12.40
CA ASN A 90 3.54 4.43 -11.09
C ASN A 90 4.71 3.45 -11.25
N ILE A 91 5.62 3.44 -10.27
CA ILE A 91 6.70 2.47 -10.16
C ILE A 91 6.46 1.65 -8.90
N ILE A 92 6.34 0.33 -9.09
CA ILE A 92 6.10 -0.63 -8.01
C ILE A 92 7.25 -1.62 -8.01
N PHE A 93 7.99 -1.65 -6.92
CA PHE A 93 9.14 -2.55 -6.79
C PHE A 93 8.73 -3.96 -6.36
N ALA A 94 9.42 -4.94 -6.90
CA ALA A 94 9.33 -6.32 -6.45
C ALA A 94 9.80 -6.45 -4.99
N GLY A 95 9.29 -7.44 -4.30
CA GLY A 95 9.74 -7.73 -2.95
C GLY A 95 11.11 -8.39 -2.89
N ILE A 96 11.82 -8.18 -1.80
CA ILE A 96 13.11 -8.80 -1.49
C ILE A 96 12.92 -10.06 -0.64
N GLU A 97 12.20 -9.94 0.46
CA GLU A 97 11.91 -11.04 1.39
C GLU A 97 10.53 -11.64 1.13
N ASN A 98 9.53 -10.79 0.90
CA ASN A 98 8.16 -11.17 0.61
C ASN A 98 7.69 -10.45 -0.65
N PRO A 99 6.69 -10.95 -1.40
CA PRO A 99 6.13 -10.19 -2.50
C PRO A 99 5.62 -8.82 -2.04
N THR A 100 5.86 -7.77 -2.81
CA THR A 100 5.10 -6.53 -2.65
C THR A 100 3.63 -6.84 -2.96
N ARG A 101 2.72 -6.48 -2.05
CA ARG A 101 1.31 -6.83 -2.14
C ARG A 101 0.43 -5.60 -2.28
N ILE A 102 -0.53 -5.69 -3.17
CA ILE A 102 -1.60 -4.70 -3.36
C ILE A 102 -2.91 -5.46 -3.37
N GLY A 103 -3.76 -5.22 -2.39
CA GLY A 103 -5.05 -5.87 -2.23
C GLY A 103 -6.07 -5.49 -3.30
N ASN A 104 -7.30 -5.27 -2.89
CA ASN A 104 -8.42 -5.08 -3.82
C ASN A 104 -8.96 -3.64 -3.78
N HIS A 105 -9.53 -3.19 -4.89
CA HIS A 105 -10.25 -1.91 -5.00
C HIS A 105 -9.43 -0.68 -4.62
N ASN A 106 -8.11 -0.76 -4.77
CA ASN A 106 -7.20 0.36 -4.50
C ASN A 106 -7.17 1.35 -5.66
N LYS A 107 -6.82 2.60 -5.34
CA LYS A 107 -6.59 3.67 -6.31
C LYS A 107 -5.18 4.23 -6.13
N LEU A 108 -4.27 3.86 -7.00
CA LEU A 108 -2.94 4.45 -7.08
C LEU A 108 -2.98 5.51 -8.18
N LEU A 109 -3.03 6.79 -7.79
CA LEU A 109 -3.04 7.87 -8.76
C LEU A 109 -1.65 8.02 -9.41
N ALA A 110 -1.37 9.15 -10.06
CA ALA A 110 -0.20 9.24 -10.93
C ALA A 110 1.15 9.33 -10.19
N GLU A 111 2.20 8.75 -10.80
CA GLU A 111 3.60 8.99 -10.44
C GLU A 111 3.97 8.59 -9.01
N ASN A 112 3.37 7.54 -8.48
CA ASN A 112 3.72 7.03 -7.16
C ASN A 112 4.91 6.06 -7.23
N HIS A 113 5.68 6.02 -6.13
CA HIS A 113 6.76 5.07 -5.91
C HIS A 113 6.39 4.16 -4.74
N ILE A 114 6.18 2.89 -5.05
CA ILE A 114 5.84 1.86 -4.06
C ILE A 114 7.07 1.01 -3.80
N GLY A 115 7.65 1.15 -2.60
CA GLY A 115 8.84 0.43 -2.18
C GLY A 115 8.64 -1.09 -2.10
N HIS A 116 9.73 -1.83 -2.12
CA HIS A 116 9.75 -3.28 -2.02
C HIS A 116 9.10 -3.80 -0.73
N ASP A 117 8.55 -5.00 -0.75
CA ASP A 117 7.91 -5.63 0.43
C ASP A 117 6.79 -4.79 1.07
N THR A 118 6.30 -3.75 0.40
CA THR A 118 5.15 -2.95 0.87
C THR A 118 3.89 -3.81 0.81
N ASN A 119 3.07 -3.73 1.87
CA ASN A 119 1.74 -4.32 1.89
C ASN A 119 0.67 -3.23 1.86
N ILE A 120 -0.09 -3.16 0.77
CA ILE A 120 -1.25 -2.29 0.62
C ILE A 120 -2.49 -3.18 0.70
N GLU A 121 -3.32 -2.97 1.71
CA GLU A 121 -4.57 -3.72 1.89
C GLU A 121 -5.65 -3.24 0.90
N ASP A 122 -6.91 -3.31 1.26
CA ASP A 122 -8.03 -3.01 0.38
C ASP A 122 -8.51 -1.55 0.47
N ARG A 123 -9.04 -0.99 -0.62
CA ARG A 123 -9.69 0.34 -0.71
C ARG A 123 -8.78 1.52 -0.29
N VAL A 124 -7.48 1.34 -0.38
CA VAL A 124 -6.50 2.39 -0.12
C VAL A 124 -6.46 3.36 -1.31
N THR A 125 -6.39 4.67 -1.02
CA THR A 125 -6.17 5.69 -2.05
C THR A 125 -4.81 6.35 -1.85
N ILE A 126 -3.96 6.26 -2.87
CA ILE A 126 -2.66 6.92 -2.90
C ILE A 126 -2.74 8.04 -3.93
N TYR A 127 -2.72 9.29 -3.45
CA TYR A 127 -2.74 10.47 -4.30
C TYR A 127 -1.42 10.62 -5.08
N PRO A 128 -1.33 11.50 -6.10
CA PRO A 128 -0.15 11.61 -6.94
C PRO A 128 1.15 11.90 -6.19
N ARG A 129 2.24 11.31 -6.71
CA ARG A 129 3.62 11.53 -6.29
C ARG A 129 3.90 11.18 -4.83
N CYS A 130 3.21 10.17 -4.32
CA CYS A 130 3.51 9.63 -3.01
C CYS A 130 4.63 8.59 -3.06
N ILE A 131 5.31 8.41 -1.93
CA ILE A 131 6.41 7.46 -1.79
C ILE A 131 6.14 6.56 -0.60
N THR A 132 6.18 5.25 -0.78
CA THR A 132 6.25 4.30 0.33
C THR A 132 7.66 3.74 0.43
N GLY A 133 8.24 3.79 1.63
CA GLY A 133 9.48 3.08 1.93
C GLY A 133 9.25 1.56 1.96
N GLY A 134 10.29 0.78 1.78
CA GLY A 134 10.21 -0.68 1.83
C GLY A 134 9.64 -1.20 3.15
N TYR A 135 8.97 -2.36 3.12
CA TYR A 135 8.31 -3.00 4.27
C TYR A 135 7.23 -2.14 4.94
N SER A 136 6.74 -1.09 4.30
CA SER A 136 5.63 -0.30 4.86
C SER A 136 4.30 -1.02 4.69
N ALA A 137 3.33 -0.69 5.55
CA ALA A 137 1.98 -1.24 5.47
C ALA A 137 0.94 -0.11 5.41
N LEU A 138 0.08 -0.18 4.40
CA LEU A 138 -1.08 0.71 4.25
C LEU A 138 -2.33 -0.13 4.47
N MET A 139 -2.98 0.10 5.61
CA MET A 139 -4.16 -0.68 5.98
C MET A 139 -5.42 -0.19 5.27
N SER A 140 -6.43 -1.02 5.27
CA SER A 140 -7.66 -0.79 4.51
C SER A 140 -8.31 0.57 4.78
N ASP A 141 -8.87 1.16 3.72
CA ASP A 141 -9.57 2.45 3.74
C ASP A 141 -8.70 3.66 4.12
N SER A 142 -7.37 3.50 4.11
CA SER A 142 -6.43 4.60 4.40
C SER A 142 -6.10 5.42 3.17
N ASN A 143 -5.57 6.64 3.39
CA ASN A 143 -5.28 7.58 2.33
C ASN A 143 -3.90 8.23 2.48
N MET A 144 -3.10 8.27 1.42
CA MET A 144 -1.88 9.08 1.33
C MET A 144 -2.17 10.35 0.52
N GLY A 145 -2.10 11.52 1.15
CA GLY A 145 -2.29 12.81 0.48
C GLY A 145 -1.15 13.12 -0.51
N PHE A 146 -1.39 14.01 -1.46
CA PHE A 146 -0.41 14.41 -2.50
C PHE A 146 0.99 14.64 -1.94
N TYR A 147 2.02 14.14 -2.63
CA TYR A 147 3.44 14.33 -2.28
C TYR A 147 3.82 13.84 -0.87
N SER A 148 3.01 12.99 -0.26
CA SER A 148 3.33 12.45 1.05
C SER A 148 4.26 11.24 0.97
N THR A 149 5.02 11.02 2.02
CA THR A 149 5.97 9.92 2.13
C THR A 149 5.77 9.16 3.44
N ILE A 150 5.72 7.86 3.38
CA ILE A 150 5.80 7.00 4.56
C ILE A 150 7.15 6.31 4.59
N GLN A 151 7.87 6.43 5.71
CA GLN A 151 9.20 5.84 5.84
C GLN A 151 9.15 4.32 5.92
N GLN A 152 10.28 3.70 5.64
CA GLN A 152 10.49 2.26 5.70
C GLN A 152 9.97 1.67 7.03
N ARG A 153 9.29 0.52 6.97
CA ARG A 153 8.73 -0.21 8.13
C ARG A 153 7.71 0.60 8.93
N LYS A 154 7.04 1.57 8.32
CA LYS A 154 5.98 2.34 8.98
C LYS A 154 4.60 1.94 8.48
N LYS A 155 3.61 2.17 9.33
CA LYS A 155 2.21 1.79 9.09
C LYS A 155 1.32 3.02 8.94
N LEU A 156 0.40 2.92 8.00
CA LEU A 156 -0.73 3.85 7.85
C LEU A 156 -1.99 3.06 8.23
N GLY A 157 -2.58 3.38 9.37
CA GLY A 157 -3.69 2.61 9.96
C GLY A 157 -5.00 2.75 9.18
N ASN A 158 -5.94 1.86 9.47
CA ASN A 158 -7.27 1.87 8.85
C ASN A 158 -7.97 3.22 8.99
N TYR A 159 -8.62 3.66 7.92
CA TYR A 159 -9.37 4.92 7.88
C TYR A 159 -8.53 6.17 8.15
N SER A 160 -7.22 6.04 8.27
CA SER A 160 -6.34 7.19 8.52
C SER A 160 -5.95 7.91 7.23
N MET A 161 -5.40 9.10 7.38
CA MET A 161 -4.84 9.87 6.28
C MET A 161 -3.50 10.48 6.65
N LEU A 162 -2.51 10.28 5.82
CA LEU A 162 -1.30 11.09 5.83
C LEU A 162 -1.54 12.35 5.00
N GLY A 163 -1.50 13.52 5.64
CA GLY A 163 -1.77 14.81 4.98
C GLY A 163 -0.81 15.10 3.84
N ALA A 164 -1.25 15.91 2.88
CA ALA A 164 -0.44 16.26 1.71
C ALA A 164 0.91 16.90 2.09
N GLY A 165 1.97 16.56 1.36
CA GLY A 165 3.32 17.10 1.57
C GLY A 165 4.00 16.63 2.86
N ASN A 166 3.46 15.64 3.55
CA ASN A 166 4.00 15.20 4.84
C ASN A 166 4.84 13.93 4.74
N ASN A 167 5.84 13.84 5.61
CA ASN A 167 6.65 12.66 5.79
C ASN A 167 6.30 11.98 7.12
N ALA A 168 5.76 10.77 7.07
CA ALA A 168 5.50 9.96 8.24
C ALA A 168 6.75 9.19 8.64
N SER A 169 7.49 9.69 9.63
CA SER A 169 8.62 8.99 10.26
C SER A 169 8.19 8.08 11.43
N LYS A 170 6.92 8.12 11.79
CA LYS A 170 6.25 7.26 12.77
C LYS A 170 4.98 6.68 12.15
N ASP A 171 4.48 5.61 12.74
CA ASP A 171 3.21 5.03 12.34
C ASP A 171 2.08 6.07 12.43
N VAL A 172 1.16 6.02 11.48
CA VAL A 172 -0.05 6.83 11.45
C VAL A 172 -1.18 6.01 12.07
N PHE A 173 -1.64 6.43 13.23
CA PHE A 173 -2.66 5.69 13.99
C PHE A 173 -4.00 5.65 13.26
N PRO A 174 -4.79 4.56 13.36
CA PRO A 174 -6.10 4.45 12.72
C PRO A 174 -7.03 5.63 13.01
N PHE A 175 -7.88 5.95 12.08
CA PHE A 175 -8.93 6.97 12.12
C PHE A 175 -8.48 8.42 12.05
N TYR A 176 -7.19 8.73 12.21
CA TYR A 176 -6.71 10.12 12.28
C TYR A 176 -6.08 10.63 10.98
N ILE A 177 -6.24 11.94 10.77
CA ILE A 177 -5.41 12.68 9.82
C ILE A 177 -4.13 13.10 10.55
N GLN A 178 -2.97 12.71 10.02
CA GLN A 178 -1.65 13.08 10.54
C GLN A 178 -0.98 14.11 9.65
N VAL A 179 -0.47 15.17 10.29
CA VAL A 179 0.38 16.19 9.66
C VAL A 179 1.55 16.48 10.59
N ASN A 180 2.78 16.56 10.05
CA ASN A 180 4.01 16.80 10.81
C ASN A 180 4.18 15.86 12.01
N ASN A 181 3.87 14.58 11.82
CA ASN A 181 3.85 13.55 12.87
C ASN A 181 2.93 13.88 14.07
N LYS A 182 1.93 14.71 13.88
CA LYS A 182 0.89 15.01 14.88
C LYS A 182 -0.48 14.60 14.37
N TYR A 183 -1.31 14.05 15.23
CA TYR A 183 -2.72 13.79 14.92
C TYR A 183 -3.51 15.09 15.01
N LEU A 184 -4.18 15.47 13.92
CA LEU A 184 -4.97 16.69 13.88
C LEU A 184 -6.42 16.44 14.32
N ARG A 185 -7.09 15.52 13.63
CA ARG A 185 -8.51 15.23 13.81
C ARG A 185 -8.85 13.87 13.21
N LEU A 186 -10.02 13.36 13.54
CA LEU A 186 -10.59 12.19 12.89
C LEU A 186 -10.77 12.42 11.38
N ASN A 187 -10.48 11.40 10.60
CA ASN A 187 -10.67 11.38 9.15
C ASN A 187 -12.11 10.97 8.80
N ARG A 188 -13.08 11.83 9.14
CA ARG A 188 -14.52 11.54 9.00
C ARG A 188 -14.95 11.14 7.60
N HIS A 189 -14.21 11.52 6.57
CA HIS A 189 -14.52 11.13 5.18
C HIS A 189 -14.25 9.66 4.86
N ALA A 190 -13.37 9.01 5.61
CA ALA A 190 -13.04 7.61 5.41
C ALA A 190 -13.75 6.68 6.42
N ILE A 191 -14.15 7.20 7.57
CA ILE A 191 -14.74 6.42 8.67
C ILE A 191 -16.22 6.19 8.39
N PRO A 192 -16.70 4.94 8.37
CA PRO A 192 -18.13 4.65 8.27
C PRO A 192 -18.90 5.19 9.49
N ASP A 193 -20.06 5.80 9.27
CA ASP A 193 -20.92 6.31 10.34
C ASP A 193 -21.31 5.22 11.36
N SER A 194 -21.42 3.99 10.91
CA SER A 194 -21.74 2.82 11.75
C SER A 194 -20.74 2.57 12.89
N LEU A 195 -19.49 3.02 12.74
CA LEU A 195 -18.46 2.86 13.78
C LEU A 195 -18.58 3.89 14.92
N ASN A 196 -19.37 4.97 14.74
CA ASN A 196 -19.60 6.02 15.74
C ASN A 196 -18.31 6.47 16.47
N VAL A 197 -17.22 6.64 15.73
CA VAL A 197 -15.87 6.91 16.28
C VAL A 197 -15.81 8.23 17.04
N ASP A 198 -16.63 9.22 16.66
CA ASP A 198 -16.69 10.52 17.33
C ASP A 198 -17.03 10.42 18.83
N ALA A 199 -17.90 9.49 19.19
CA ALA A 199 -18.27 9.25 20.60
C ALA A 199 -17.11 8.69 21.44
N HIS A 200 -16.04 8.21 20.77
CA HIS A 200 -14.89 7.53 21.40
C HIS A 200 -13.57 8.26 21.16
N ASP A 201 -13.57 9.48 20.59
CA ASP A 201 -12.35 10.22 20.19
C ASP A 201 -11.37 10.41 21.37
N GLU A 202 -11.86 10.74 22.57
CA GLU A 202 -11.00 10.91 23.75
C GLU A 202 -10.28 9.60 24.14
N ALA A 203 -11.01 8.49 24.16
CA ALA A 203 -10.43 7.18 24.46
C ALA A 203 -9.41 6.77 23.38
N LEU A 204 -9.72 7.00 22.10
CA LEU A 204 -8.83 6.73 20.98
C LEU A 204 -7.56 7.59 21.04
N ARG A 205 -7.66 8.88 21.37
CA ARG A 205 -6.49 9.76 21.54
C ARG A 205 -5.58 9.26 22.65
N SER A 206 -6.16 8.87 23.78
CA SER A 206 -5.38 8.29 24.89
C SER A 206 -4.62 7.04 24.46
N VAL A 207 -5.25 6.14 23.71
CA VAL A 207 -4.60 4.93 23.17
C VAL A 207 -3.52 5.30 22.16
N ALA A 208 -3.79 6.24 21.24
CA ALA A 208 -2.84 6.69 20.23
C ALA A 208 -1.58 7.32 20.84
N GLU A 209 -1.74 8.11 21.92
CA GLU A 209 -0.63 8.71 22.63
C GLU A 209 0.21 7.66 23.39
N LYS A 210 -0.44 6.69 24.02
CA LYS A 210 0.24 5.55 24.64
C LYS A 210 1.06 4.78 23.59
N TYR A 211 0.46 4.44 22.45
CA TYR A 211 1.14 3.75 21.35
C TYR A 211 2.38 4.51 20.86
N ARG A 212 2.27 5.83 20.71
CA ARG A 212 3.38 6.68 20.26
C ARG A 212 4.58 6.68 21.21
N ASN A 213 4.33 6.54 22.50
CA ASN A 213 5.33 6.71 23.56
C ASN A 213 5.85 5.38 24.12
N MET A 214 5.28 4.23 23.75
CA MET A 214 5.65 2.92 24.31
C MET A 214 6.60 2.13 23.40
N SER A 215 7.49 1.39 24.04
CA SER A 215 8.42 0.46 23.39
C SER A 215 7.83 -0.94 23.16
N LEU A 216 6.70 -1.28 23.79
CA LEU A 216 6.04 -2.60 23.72
C LEU A 216 4.55 -2.46 23.40
N PRO A 217 4.09 -2.97 22.25
CA PRO A 217 2.69 -2.76 21.77
C PRO A 217 1.61 -3.39 22.66
N GLY A 218 1.89 -4.52 23.30
CA GLY A 218 0.87 -5.36 23.95
C GLY A 218 0.12 -4.73 25.13
N HIS A 219 0.68 -3.70 25.76
CA HIS A 219 0.06 -3.04 26.92
C HIS A 219 -0.76 -1.78 26.57
N VAL A 220 -0.78 -1.40 25.29
CA VAL A 220 -1.45 -0.17 24.83
C VAL A 220 -2.96 -0.23 25.03
N LEU A 221 -3.53 -1.43 24.94
CA LEU A 221 -4.98 -1.66 24.94
C LEU A 221 -5.54 -2.21 26.25
N SER A 222 -4.70 -2.54 27.24
CA SER A 222 -5.09 -3.26 28.47
C SER A 222 -6.24 -2.61 29.25
N ASP A 223 -6.41 -1.29 29.16
CA ASP A 223 -7.43 -0.52 29.88
C ASP A 223 -8.33 0.30 28.96
N SER A 224 -8.36 -0.04 27.66
CA SER A 224 -9.16 0.73 26.71
C SER A 224 -10.65 0.41 26.86
N LYS A 225 -11.49 1.45 26.98
CA LYS A 225 -12.96 1.34 26.97
C LYS A 225 -13.53 1.48 25.56
N LEU A 226 -12.84 0.95 24.55
CA LEU A 226 -13.27 1.02 23.16
C LEU A 226 -14.34 -0.05 22.86
N PRO A 227 -15.38 0.27 22.06
CA PRO A 227 -16.27 -0.74 21.49
C PRO A 227 -15.49 -1.80 20.73
N LYS A 228 -16.05 -3.01 20.65
CA LYS A 228 -15.35 -4.17 20.12
C LYS A 228 -14.83 -3.97 18.70
N ASP A 229 -15.65 -3.42 17.81
CA ASP A 229 -15.30 -3.17 16.40
C ASP A 229 -14.15 -2.16 16.25
N ILE A 230 -14.16 -1.08 17.03
CA ILE A 230 -13.06 -0.11 17.10
C ILE A 230 -11.83 -0.75 17.74
N TYR A 231 -12.03 -1.52 18.82
CA TYR A 231 -10.96 -2.24 19.50
C TYR A 231 -10.25 -3.20 18.54
N ASP A 232 -10.99 -4.01 17.77
CA ASP A 232 -10.43 -4.99 16.86
C ASP A 232 -9.56 -4.30 15.77
N ILE A 233 -10.01 -3.16 15.23
CA ILE A 233 -9.23 -2.37 14.26
C ILE A 233 -7.92 -1.88 14.89
N VAL A 234 -7.99 -1.28 16.07
CA VAL A 234 -6.81 -0.75 16.76
C VAL A 234 -5.88 -1.87 17.21
N HIS A 235 -6.42 -2.98 17.69
CA HIS A 235 -5.65 -4.16 18.08
C HIS A 235 -4.87 -4.73 16.89
N ASN A 236 -5.52 -4.93 15.75
CA ASN A 236 -4.87 -5.43 14.54
C ASN A 236 -3.74 -4.49 14.09
N PHE A 237 -3.96 -3.18 14.14
CA PHE A 237 -2.91 -2.19 13.84
C PHE A 237 -1.73 -2.28 14.80
N VAL A 238 -1.98 -2.36 16.11
CA VAL A 238 -0.93 -2.41 17.15
C VAL A 238 -0.11 -3.69 17.02
N MET A 239 -0.77 -4.83 16.76
CA MET A 239 -0.13 -6.15 16.67
C MET A 239 0.48 -6.46 15.30
N TYR A 240 0.20 -5.66 14.28
CA TYR A 240 0.76 -5.87 12.95
C TYR A 240 2.28 -5.72 12.95
N SER A 241 2.99 -6.77 12.54
CA SER A 241 4.45 -6.76 12.36
C SER A 241 4.79 -6.47 10.89
N THR A 242 5.61 -5.47 10.67
CA THR A 242 6.13 -5.09 9.33
C THR A 242 7.52 -5.66 9.10
#